data_cbcd1c70ed6212912b8efa55a552b5dd
#
_entry.id   cbcd1c70ed6212912b8efa55a552b5dd
#
_cell.length_a   1.000
_cell.length_b   1.000
_cell.length_c   1.000
_cell.angle_alpha   90.00
_cell.angle_beta   90.00
_cell.angle_gamma   90.00
#
_symmetry.space_group_name_H-M   'P 1'
#
loop_
_entity.id
_entity.type
_entity.pdbx_description
1 polymer ?
#
loop_
_entity_poly.entity_id
_entity_poly.type
_entity_poly.pdbx_seq_one_letter_code
_entity_poly.pdbx_strand_id
1 'polypeptide(L)'
;GLPGGGAEMLVDSVRNDISPKKGEPKNWLRIMEEAQSLGLTTSATNVIGFGETIRDRVEHLNRIRDLQDSSLAQYNIGFTSFIAWPVQLETNTFGKRNRGSNKFTLGAGPTEYLRHVAISRLFLDSIEHIQASWPTMGVEIAQMALLCGADDAGSTMMEENVVSASGTSKISASEFELQKTII
;
A
#
# COMPACT_ATOMS: atom_id res chain seq x y z
N GLY A 1 14.14 -11.35 -0.19
CA GLY A 1 12.87 -10.97 0.42
C GLY A 1 11.66 -11.23 -0.47
N LEU A 2 10.49 -11.17 0.09
CA LEU A 2 9.23 -11.32 -0.62
C LEU A 2 8.44 -10.01 -0.53
N PRO A 3 8.17 -9.30 -1.64
CA PRO A 3 7.40 -8.06 -1.63
C PRO A 3 5.91 -8.32 -1.35
N GLY A 4 5.23 -7.34 -0.72
CA GLY A 4 3.84 -7.43 -0.27
C GLY A 4 2.77 -7.30 -1.35
N GLY A 5 3.14 -7.29 -2.63
CA GLY A 5 2.18 -7.17 -3.73
C GLY A 5 1.07 -8.23 -3.67
N GLY A 6 -0.13 -7.83 -4.10
CA GLY A 6 -1.29 -8.72 -4.07
C GLY A 6 -2.15 -8.65 -2.81
N ALA A 7 -1.75 -7.88 -1.79
CA ALA A 7 -2.61 -7.65 -0.62
C ALA A 7 -3.87 -6.85 -0.98
N GLU A 8 -3.74 -5.82 -1.78
CA GLU A 8 -4.73 -4.78 -2.09
C GLU A 8 -5.55 -4.37 -0.87
N MET A 9 -6.63 -5.11 -0.57
CA MET A 9 -7.44 -4.97 0.63
C MET A 9 -7.70 -6.37 1.22
N LEU A 10 -7.24 -6.59 2.45
CA LEU A 10 -7.37 -7.88 3.16
C LEU A 10 -8.71 -7.98 3.90
N VAL A 11 -9.80 -7.56 3.26
CA VAL A 11 -11.18 -7.68 3.74
C VAL A 11 -11.99 -8.41 2.69
N ASP A 12 -12.60 -9.52 3.07
CA ASP A 12 -13.22 -10.47 2.13
C ASP A 12 -14.28 -9.82 1.23
N SER A 13 -15.16 -8.99 1.78
CA SER A 13 -16.23 -8.31 1.02
C SER A 13 -15.65 -7.38 -0.06
N VAL A 14 -14.65 -6.59 0.28
CA VAL A 14 -13.99 -5.66 -0.66
C VAL A 14 -13.17 -6.45 -1.68
N ARG A 15 -12.36 -7.41 -1.22
CA ARG A 15 -11.47 -8.21 -2.08
C ARG A 15 -12.23 -9.01 -3.13
N ASN A 16 -13.36 -9.60 -2.78
CA ASN A 16 -14.20 -10.33 -3.72
C ASN A 16 -14.77 -9.44 -4.83
N ASP A 17 -15.04 -8.18 -4.55
CA ASP A 17 -15.49 -7.22 -5.56
C ASP A 17 -14.36 -6.74 -6.48
N ILE A 18 -13.21 -6.39 -5.90
CA ILE A 18 -12.09 -5.77 -6.65
C ILE A 18 -11.19 -6.79 -7.36
N SER A 19 -10.97 -7.95 -6.75
CA SER A 19 -9.99 -8.94 -7.20
C SER A 19 -10.43 -10.38 -6.94
N PRO A 20 -11.57 -10.84 -7.49
CA PRO A 20 -12.15 -12.16 -7.19
C PRO A 20 -11.24 -13.33 -7.57
N LYS A 21 -10.27 -13.12 -8.47
CA LYS A 21 -9.31 -14.13 -8.91
C LYS A 21 -8.05 -14.24 -8.04
N LYS A 22 -7.82 -13.32 -7.12
CA LYS A 22 -6.60 -13.30 -6.27
C LYS A 22 -6.69 -14.17 -5.02
N GLY A 23 -7.79 -14.87 -4.82
CA GLY A 23 -7.99 -15.72 -3.65
C GLY A 23 -8.27 -14.93 -2.37
N GLU A 24 -8.49 -15.66 -1.29
CA GLU A 24 -8.91 -15.11 -0.01
C GLU A 24 -7.76 -14.41 0.73
N PRO A 25 -8.05 -13.41 1.58
CA PRO A 25 -7.05 -12.71 2.40
C PRO A 25 -6.15 -13.65 3.20
N LYS A 26 -6.72 -14.72 3.77
CA LYS A 26 -5.97 -15.71 4.56
C LYS A 26 -4.84 -16.39 3.78
N ASN A 27 -4.98 -16.56 2.46
CA ASN A 27 -3.94 -17.17 1.64
C ASN A 27 -2.73 -16.23 1.50
N TRP A 28 -2.98 -14.93 1.34
CA TRP A 28 -1.90 -13.95 1.31
C TRP A 28 -1.15 -13.89 2.65
N LEU A 29 -1.89 -13.82 3.76
CA LEU A 29 -1.32 -13.80 5.11
C LEU A 29 -0.48 -15.06 5.37
N ARG A 30 -1.00 -16.25 5.04
CA ARG A 30 -0.27 -17.52 5.17
C ARG A 30 1.03 -17.54 4.37
N ILE A 31 1.03 -17.04 3.14
CA ILE A 31 2.25 -16.99 2.31
C ILE A 31 3.29 -16.06 2.94
N MET A 32 2.88 -14.91 3.49
CA MET A 32 3.81 -14.00 4.18
C MET A 32 4.37 -14.63 5.45
N GLU A 33 3.53 -15.29 6.24
CA GLU A 33 3.96 -16.02 7.43
C GLU A 33 4.96 -17.14 7.10
N GLU A 34 4.68 -17.94 6.07
CA GLU A 34 5.63 -18.97 5.59
C GLU A 34 6.96 -18.37 5.15
N ALA A 35 6.95 -17.26 4.41
CA ALA A 35 8.17 -16.57 4.01
C ALA A 35 8.97 -16.09 5.22
N GLN A 36 8.31 -15.49 6.22
CA GLN A 36 8.93 -15.03 7.46
C GLN A 36 9.49 -16.20 8.28
N SER A 37 8.78 -17.32 8.37
CA SER A 37 9.25 -18.54 9.06
C SER A 37 10.52 -19.14 8.43
N LEU A 38 10.75 -18.88 7.14
CA LEU A 38 11.95 -19.26 6.39
C LEU A 38 13.10 -18.24 6.46
N GLY A 39 12.94 -17.17 7.24
CA GLY A 39 13.95 -16.12 7.40
C GLY A 39 13.95 -15.07 6.28
N LEU A 40 12.90 -14.99 5.46
CA LEU A 40 12.80 -13.99 4.40
C LEU A 40 12.24 -12.68 4.92
N THR A 41 12.89 -11.57 4.58
CA THR A 41 12.32 -10.23 4.79
C THR A 41 11.09 -10.03 3.89
N THR A 42 10.05 -9.42 4.41
CA THR A 42 8.80 -9.18 3.70
C THR A 42 8.37 -7.73 3.83
N SER A 43 7.51 -7.26 2.93
CA SER A 43 6.81 -5.99 3.07
C SER A 43 5.30 -6.20 3.07
N ALA A 44 4.56 -5.27 3.66
CA ALA A 44 3.10 -5.26 3.61
C ALA A 44 2.61 -4.10 2.74
N THR A 45 1.45 -4.28 2.11
CA THR A 45 0.90 -3.28 1.20
C THR A 45 -0.61 -3.12 1.36
N ASN A 46 -1.10 -1.94 1.02
CA ASN A 46 -2.52 -1.64 0.95
C ASN A 46 -2.85 -0.79 -0.28
N VAL A 47 -3.96 -1.06 -0.93
CA VAL A 47 -4.51 -0.18 -1.96
C VAL A 47 -5.83 0.38 -1.46
N ILE A 48 -5.98 1.71 -1.48
CA ILE A 48 -7.16 2.44 -0.99
C ILE A 48 -7.90 3.14 -2.14
N GLY A 49 -9.17 3.43 -1.94
CA GLY A 49 -9.98 4.18 -2.89
C GLY A 49 -10.87 3.31 -3.79
N PHE A 50 -11.15 2.08 -3.41
CA PHE A 50 -12.10 1.19 -4.10
C PHE A 50 -13.56 1.44 -3.71
N GLY A 51 -13.83 2.39 -2.81
CA GLY A 51 -15.14 2.60 -2.19
C GLY A 51 -15.31 1.85 -0.86
N GLU A 52 -14.22 1.30 -0.34
CA GLU A 52 -14.14 0.70 0.98
C GLU A 52 -14.41 1.74 2.07
N THR A 53 -14.89 1.27 3.22
CA THR A 53 -15.10 2.11 4.40
C THR A 53 -13.80 2.30 5.20
N ILE A 54 -13.80 3.29 6.10
CA ILE A 54 -12.70 3.46 7.08
C ILE A 54 -12.55 2.21 7.94
N ARG A 55 -13.64 1.52 8.27
CA ARG A 55 -13.61 0.27 9.02
C ARG A 55 -12.89 -0.83 8.27
N ASP A 56 -13.09 -0.95 6.95
CA ASP A 56 -12.38 -1.92 6.13
C ASP A 56 -10.87 -1.65 6.11
N ARG A 57 -10.47 -0.37 6.05
CA ARG A 57 -9.05 0.01 6.14
C ARG A 57 -8.44 -0.36 7.48
N VAL A 58 -9.14 -0.10 8.58
CA VAL A 58 -8.68 -0.49 9.93
C VAL A 58 -8.60 -2.01 10.06
N GLU A 59 -9.58 -2.74 9.53
CA GLU A 59 -9.54 -4.21 9.50
C GLU A 59 -8.35 -4.75 8.72
N HIS A 60 -8.02 -4.14 7.58
CA HIS A 60 -6.82 -4.48 6.82
C HIS A 60 -5.54 -4.27 7.65
N LEU A 61 -5.40 -3.10 8.28
CA LEU A 61 -4.24 -2.79 9.12
C LEU A 61 -4.16 -3.74 10.32
N ASN A 62 -5.29 -4.10 10.91
CA ASN A 62 -5.35 -5.04 12.03
C ASN A 62 -4.80 -6.42 11.64
N ARG A 63 -5.20 -6.96 10.49
CA ARG A 63 -4.69 -8.23 9.97
C ARG A 63 -3.18 -8.21 9.71
N ILE A 64 -2.66 -7.08 9.21
CA ILE A 64 -1.20 -6.89 9.05
C ILE A 64 -0.52 -6.86 10.42
N ARG A 65 -1.06 -6.13 11.39
CA ARG A 65 -0.52 -6.02 12.73
C ARG A 65 -0.52 -7.38 13.45
N ASP A 66 -1.62 -8.11 13.41
CA ASP A 66 -1.74 -9.43 14.04
C ASP A 66 -0.68 -10.41 13.51
N LEU A 67 -0.45 -10.41 12.19
CA LEU A 67 0.60 -11.21 11.59
C LEU A 67 2.00 -10.71 11.99
N GLN A 68 2.23 -9.40 11.99
CA GLN A 68 3.49 -8.81 12.43
C GLN A 68 3.85 -9.23 13.85
N ASP A 69 2.92 -9.06 14.78
CA ASP A 69 3.13 -9.36 16.19
C ASP A 69 3.38 -10.87 16.40
N SER A 70 2.60 -11.72 15.72
CA SER A 70 2.77 -13.17 15.76
C SER A 70 4.14 -13.61 15.20
N SER A 71 4.53 -13.08 14.06
CA SER A 71 5.79 -13.45 13.40
C SER A 71 7.01 -12.95 14.15
N LEU A 72 6.97 -11.74 14.71
CA LEU A 72 8.04 -11.25 15.58
C LEU A 72 8.20 -12.13 16.82
N ALA A 73 7.09 -12.53 17.45
CA ALA A 73 7.13 -13.38 18.64
C ALA A 73 7.66 -14.79 18.34
N GLN A 74 7.35 -15.35 17.17
CA GLN A 74 7.70 -16.74 16.83
C GLN A 74 9.05 -16.86 16.12
N TYR A 75 9.35 -15.95 15.21
CA TYR A 75 10.48 -16.06 14.28
C TYR A 75 11.51 -14.93 14.44
N ASN A 76 11.19 -13.91 15.23
CA ASN A 76 11.97 -12.66 15.32
C ASN A 76 12.15 -11.97 13.95
N ILE A 77 11.22 -12.21 13.05
CA ILE A 77 11.17 -11.64 11.70
C ILE A 77 9.72 -11.28 11.40
N GLY A 78 9.49 -10.15 10.72
CA GLY A 78 8.19 -9.70 10.30
C GLY A 78 8.27 -8.84 9.03
N PHE A 79 7.28 -8.01 8.83
CA PHE A 79 7.32 -6.99 7.78
C PHE A 79 8.31 -5.90 8.15
N THR A 80 9.20 -5.57 7.23
CA THR A 80 10.16 -4.46 7.40
C THR A 80 9.58 -3.13 6.96
N SER A 81 8.59 -3.14 6.07
CA SER A 81 7.96 -1.92 5.57
C SER A 81 6.48 -2.12 5.25
N PHE A 82 5.74 -1.03 5.31
CA PHE A 82 4.36 -0.94 4.85
C PHE A 82 4.21 0.17 3.82
N ILE A 83 3.49 -0.11 2.73
CA ILE A 83 3.31 0.81 1.62
C ILE A 83 1.83 0.90 1.26
N ALA A 84 1.26 2.11 1.31
CA ALA A 84 -0.10 2.38 0.87
C ALA A 84 -0.11 3.05 -0.51
N TRP A 85 -1.04 2.63 -1.38
CA TRP A 85 -1.26 3.23 -2.69
C TRP A 85 -2.73 3.62 -2.87
N PRO A 86 -3.03 4.79 -3.45
CA PRO A 86 -4.35 5.03 -3.99
C PRO A 86 -4.55 4.26 -5.29
N VAL A 87 -5.75 3.71 -5.47
CA VAL A 87 -6.13 3.04 -6.72
C VAL A 87 -6.09 4.03 -7.88
N GLN A 88 -5.48 3.62 -8.98
CA GLN A 88 -5.48 4.37 -10.24
C GLN A 88 -6.68 3.90 -11.07
N LEU A 89 -7.62 4.80 -11.38
CA LEU A 89 -8.93 4.45 -11.97
C LEU A 89 -9.01 4.64 -13.49
N GLU A 90 -8.05 5.35 -14.08
CA GLU A 90 -8.21 5.92 -15.43
C GLU A 90 -8.28 4.86 -16.53
N THR A 91 -7.39 3.88 -16.51
CA THR A 91 -7.25 2.92 -17.60
C THR A 91 -7.54 1.46 -17.24
N ASN A 92 -7.68 1.13 -15.95
CA ASN A 92 -7.91 -0.23 -15.51
C ASN A 92 -9.39 -0.66 -15.65
N THR A 93 -9.62 -1.98 -15.57
CA THR A 93 -10.97 -2.57 -15.73
C THR A 93 -11.91 -2.14 -14.62
N PHE A 94 -11.44 -1.99 -13.39
CA PHE A 94 -12.26 -1.55 -12.27
C PHE A 94 -12.75 -0.12 -12.47
N GLY A 95 -11.85 0.81 -12.83
CA GLY A 95 -12.22 2.19 -13.13
C GLY A 95 -13.17 2.31 -14.33
N LYS A 96 -12.96 1.51 -15.40
CA LYS A 96 -13.87 1.47 -16.55
C LYS A 96 -15.27 0.96 -16.19
N ARG A 97 -15.36 -0.11 -15.41
CA ARG A 97 -16.62 -0.68 -14.92
C ARG A 97 -17.43 0.29 -14.08
N ASN A 98 -16.74 1.09 -13.27
CA ASN A 98 -17.35 2.05 -12.35
C ASN A 98 -17.42 3.48 -12.90
N ARG A 99 -17.07 3.71 -14.17
CA ARG A 99 -17.12 5.03 -14.81
C ARG A 99 -18.57 5.52 -14.90
N GLY A 100 -18.86 6.61 -14.16
CA GLY A 100 -20.22 7.18 -14.07
C GLY A 100 -21.01 6.79 -12.81
N SER A 101 -20.57 5.79 -12.05
CA SER A 101 -21.11 5.51 -10.72
C SER A 101 -20.35 6.34 -9.68
N ASN A 102 -21.07 7.11 -8.87
CA ASN A 102 -20.58 7.85 -7.70
C ASN A 102 -19.06 8.11 -7.64
N LYS A 103 -18.54 8.97 -8.51
CA LYS A 103 -17.13 9.37 -8.54
C LYS A 103 -16.61 9.91 -7.20
N PHE A 104 -17.50 10.31 -6.30
CA PHE A 104 -17.15 10.83 -4.97
C PHE A 104 -16.72 9.77 -3.96
N THR A 105 -16.99 8.49 -4.22
CA THR A 105 -16.62 7.38 -3.33
C THR A 105 -15.45 6.55 -3.85
N LEU A 106 -15.02 6.78 -5.09
CA LEU A 106 -13.91 6.06 -5.71
C LEU A 106 -12.69 6.97 -5.83
N GLY A 107 -11.52 6.37 -5.63
CA GLY A 107 -10.25 7.07 -5.59
C GLY A 107 -9.94 7.58 -4.17
N ALA A 108 -8.68 7.87 -3.93
CA ALA A 108 -8.21 8.53 -2.72
C ALA A 108 -7.35 9.72 -3.13
N GLY A 109 -7.82 10.91 -2.80
CA GLY A 109 -7.07 12.16 -3.04
C GLY A 109 -5.93 12.35 -2.03
N PRO A 110 -5.12 13.41 -2.21
CA PRO A 110 -3.96 13.69 -1.36
C PRO A 110 -4.27 13.72 0.14
N THR A 111 -5.31 14.43 0.55
CA THR A 111 -5.70 14.54 1.96
C THR A 111 -6.05 13.18 2.57
N GLU A 112 -6.75 12.34 1.83
CA GLU A 112 -7.15 11.02 2.30
C GLU A 112 -5.95 10.08 2.36
N TYR A 113 -5.07 10.15 1.37
CA TYR A 113 -3.81 9.41 1.36
C TYR A 113 -2.92 9.77 2.56
N LEU A 114 -2.67 11.07 2.80
CA LEU A 114 -1.86 11.53 3.92
C LEU A 114 -2.44 11.12 5.28
N ARG A 115 -3.77 11.20 5.42
CA ARG A 115 -4.46 10.70 6.62
C ARG A 115 -4.26 9.20 6.81
N HIS A 116 -4.33 8.42 5.72
CA HIS A 116 -4.11 6.98 5.79
C HIS A 116 -2.67 6.64 6.16
N VAL A 117 -1.68 7.34 5.62
CA VAL A 117 -0.26 7.21 6.01
C VAL A 117 -0.08 7.48 7.51
N ALA A 118 -0.64 8.58 8.01
CA ALA A 118 -0.55 8.93 9.43
C ALA A 118 -1.20 7.87 10.35
N ILE A 119 -2.38 7.38 9.97
CA ILE A 119 -3.07 6.30 10.71
C ILE A 119 -2.23 5.02 10.66
N SER A 120 -1.67 4.67 9.50
CA SER A 120 -0.84 3.48 9.36
C SER A 120 0.39 3.55 10.26
N ARG A 121 1.09 4.68 10.35
CA ARG A 121 2.22 4.88 11.26
C ARG A 121 1.82 4.68 12.74
N LEU A 122 0.68 5.22 13.14
CA LEU A 122 0.21 5.09 14.54
C LEU A 122 -0.28 3.68 14.86
N PHE A 123 -0.82 2.96 13.87
CA PHE A 123 -1.42 1.64 14.06
C PHE A 123 -0.41 0.50 13.92
N LEU A 124 0.55 0.63 13.00
CA LEU A 124 1.58 -0.37 12.69
C LEU A 124 2.91 0.01 13.39
N ASP A 125 2.86 0.20 14.69
CA ASP A 125 3.98 0.68 15.51
C ASP A 125 5.19 -0.28 15.55
N SER A 126 4.97 -1.56 15.27
CA SER A 126 6.03 -2.59 15.20
C SER A 126 6.62 -2.77 13.78
N ILE A 127 6.11 -2.07 12.76
CA ILE A 127 6.70 -2.05 11.42
C ILE A 127 7.63 -0.83 11.30
N GLU A 128 8.90 -1.10 11.01
CA GLU A 128 9.96 -0.09 11.07
C GLU A 128 9.71 1.06 10.07
N HIS A 129 9.40 0.72 8.81
CA HIS A 129 9.29 1.72 7.74
C HIS A 129 7.89 1.85 7.17
N ILE A 130 7.41 3.07 7.04
CA ILE A 130 6.21 3.42 6.27
C ILE A 130 6.65 4.19 5.02
N GLN A 131 6.45 3.58 3.86
CA GLN A 131 6.92 4.14 2.60
C GLN A 131 5.89 5.06 1.96
N ALA A 132 6.33 6.25 1.54
CA ALA A 132 5.55 7.17 0.71
C ALA A 132 5.55 6.71 -0.75
N SER A 133 4.38 6.79 -1.41
CA SER A 133 4.22 6.35 -2.80
C SER A 133 4.25 7.53 -3.78
N TRP A 134 5.44 7.99 -4.16
CA TRP A 134 5.57 9.02 -5.21
C TRP A 134 5.07 8.56 -6.60
N PRO A 135 5.15 7.27 -6.98
CA PRO A 135 4.67 6.86 -8.30
C PRO A 135 3.16 7.08 -8.51
N THR A 136 2.38 6.98 -7.44
CA THR A 136 0.92 7.14 -7.50
C THR A 136 0.43 8.54 -7.11
N MET A 137 1.17 9.24 -6.25
CA MET A 137 0.74 10.52 -5.67
C MET A 137 1.54 11.73 -6.16
N GLY A 138 2.66 11.50 -6.84
CA GLY A 138 3.62 12.56 -7.16
C GLY A 138 4.59 12.85 -6.03
N VAL A 139 5.71 13.48 -6.38
CA VAL A 139 6.82 13.74 -5.46
C VAL A 139 6.42 14.70 -4.35
N GLU A 140 5.60 15.71 -4.67
CA GLU A 140 5.15 16.73 -3.73
C GLU A 140 4.29 16.14 -2.59
N ILE A 141 3.38 15.23 -2.93
CA ILE A 141 2.54 14.56 -1.93
C ILE A 141 3.35 13.53 -1.16
N ALA A 142 4.32 12.86 -1.80
CA ALA A 142 5.24 11.98 -1.11
C ALA A 142 6.10 12.74 -0.07
N GLN A 143 6.55 13.95 -0.40
CA GLN A 143 7.24 14.82 0.56
C GLN A 143 6.35 15.16 1.76
N MET A 144 5.09 15.50 1.52
CA MET A 144 4.15 15.74 2.62
C MET A 144 3.89 14.49 3.46
N ALA A 145 3.92 13.30 2.84
CA ALA A 145 3.76 12.04 3.56
C ALA A 145 4.89 11.78 4.55
N LEU A 146 6.12 12.22 4.26
CA LEU A 146 7.25 12.16 5.21
C LEU A 146 6.98 13.00 6.46
N LEU A 147 6.25 14.11 6.35
CA LEU A 147 5.82 14.90 7.50
C LEU A 147 4.60 14.29 8.24
N CYS A 148 3.92 13.35 7.61
CA CYS A 148 2.73 12.70 8.15
C CYS A 148 2.99 11.30 8.71
N GLY A 149 4.26 10.88 8.84
CA GLY A 149 4.62 9.60 9.47
C GLY A 149 5.26 8.58 8.54
N ALA A 150 5.40 8.83 7.24
CA ALA A 150 6.31 8.08 6.40
C ALA A 150 7.76 8.43 6.75
N ASP A 151 8.67 7.48 6.57
CA ASP A 151 10.12 7.64 6.80
C ASP A 151 10.96 7.07 5.63
N ASP A 152 10.29 6.58 4.59
CA ASP A 152 10.89 6.07 3.37
C ASP A 152 10.24 6.75 2.14
N ALA A 153 11.04 7.40 1.32
CA ALA A 153 10.58 8.06 0.09
C ALA A 153 10.42 7.09 -1.10
N GLY A 154 10.72 5.82 -0.92
CA GLY A 154 10.70 4.83 -1.98
C GLY A 154 11.97 4.83 -2.84
N SER A 155 11.97 4.01 -3.89
CA SER A 155 13.12 3.81 -4.77
C SER A 155 13.09 4.73 -5.99
N THR A 156 14.26 4.90 -6.63
CA THR A 156 14.39 5.63 -7.90
C THR A 156 13.66 4.95 -9.07
N MET A 157 13.40 3.66 -8.98
CA MET A 157 12.83 2.78 -10.01
C MET A 157 13.56 2.85 -11.35
N MET A 158 14.12 1.75 -11.79
CA MET A 158 14.70 1.65 -13.13
C MET A 158 13.61 1.55 -14.20
N GLU A 159 12.49 0.91 -13.86
CA GLU A 159 11.36 0.70 -14.76
C GLU A 159 10.06 0.59 -13.95
N GLU A 160 9.05 1.34 -14.36
CA GLU A 160 7.72 1.30 -13.76
C GLU A 160 6.66 1.18 -14.87
N ASN A 161 6.11 -0.02 -15.04
CA ASN A 161 5.16 -0.34 -16.11
C ASN A 161 3.72 -0.56 -15.60
N VAL A 162 3.51 -0.73 -14.30
CA VAL A 162 2.20 -1.06 -13.73
C VAL A 162 1.38 0.19 -13.50
N VAL A 163 1.94 1.18 -12.82
CA VAL A 163 1.26 2.44 -12.51
C VAL A 163 1.16 3.30 -13.76
N SER A 164 2.19 3.30 -14.63
CA SER A 164 2.17 4.00 -15.92
C SER A 164 1.09 3.45 -16.85
N ALA A 165 0.91 2.13 -16.90
CA ALA A 165 -0.20 1.51 -17.64
C ALA A 165 -1.58 1.93 -17.13
N SER A 166 -1.66 2.41 -15.89
CA SER A 166 -2.89 2.93 -15.27
C SER A 166 -3.11 4.43 -15.47
N GLY A 167 -2.22 5.12 -16.22
CA GLY A 167 -2.41 6.52 -16.62
C GLY A 167 -1.51 7.55 -15.92
N THR A 168 -0.55 7.12 -15.10
CA THR A 168 0.39 8.01 -14.42
C THR A 168 1.45 8.50 -15.40
N SER A 169 1.73 9.79 -15.41
CA SER A 169 2.70 10.43 -16.32
C SER A 169 4.15 10.36 -15.82
N LYS A 170 4.38 10.31 -14.51
CA LYS A 170 5.73 10.25 -13.93
C LYS A 170 6.10 8.82 -13.61
N ILE A 171 7.00 8.23 -14.39
CA ILE A 171 7.42 6.84 -14.32
C ILE A 171 8.83 6.64 -13.73
N SER A 172 9.54 7.72 -13.47
CA SER A 172 10.88 7.69 -12.87
C SER A 172 11.11 8.90 -11.99
N ALA A 173 11.94 8.75 -11.00
CA ALA A 173 12.49 9.85 -10.20
C ALA A 173 13.99 9.59 -10.04
N SER A 174 14.81 10.62 -10.24
CA SER A 174 16.24 10.54 -9.98
C SER A 174 16.52 10.56 -8.48
N GLU A 175 17.66 10.03 -8.07
CA GLU A 175 18.14 10.11 -6.70
C GLU A 175 18.11 11.56 -6.17
N PHE A 176 18.58 12.50 -7.00
CA PHE A 176 18.59 13.92 -6.65
C PHE A 176 17.18 14.52 -6.42
N GLU A 177 16.18 14.10 -7.20
CA GLU A 177 14.79 14.52 -6.98
C GLU A 177 14.25 13.97 -5.68
N LEU A 178 14.52 12.68 -5.37
CA LEU A 178 14.09 12.07 -4.11
C LEU A 178 14.82 12.66 -2.90
N GLN A 179 16.13 12.92 -3.00
CA GLN A 179 16.87 13.58 -1.95
C GLN A 179 16.32 14.97 -1.62
N LYS A 180 15.89 15.73 -2.62
CA LYS A 180 15.22 17.02 -2.41
C LYS A 180 13.87 16.93 -1.70
N THR A 181 13.22 15.77 -1.74
CA THR A 181 11.95 15.56 -1.03
C THR A 181 12.15 15.36 0.47
N ILE A 182 13.35 14.98 0.89
CA ILE A 182 13.65 14.61 2.30
C ILE A 182 14.05 15.84 3.12
N ILE A 183 14.37 16.98 2.49
CA ILE A 183 14.86 18.19 3.15
C ILE A 183 13.65 19.10 3.49
#